data_d90c9c090af7467d81acbbe6b6ef1aab
#
_entry.id   d90c9c090af7467d81acbbe6b6ef1aab
#
_cell.length_a   1.000
_cell.length_b   1.000
_cell.length_c   1.000
_cell.angle_alpha   90.00
_cell.angle_beta   90.00
_cell.angle_gamma   90.00
#
_symmetry.space_group_name_H-M   'P 1'
#
loop_
_entity.id
_entity.type
_entity.pdbx_description
1 polymer ?
#
loop_
_entity_poly.entity_id
_entity_poly.type
_entity_poly.pdbx_seq_one_letter_code
_entity_poly.pdbx_strand_id
1 'polypeptide(L)'
;MPQRPLERICYVEDDEHAQLIVRMSLEKLGKMIVEIVSDPNRAIEAMTRFNPDLVMLDWMMPGMDGPALFRKMKQEPQLAALPIVFITAKTMPHELEELIALGATATISKPFSPKDLPDQLRAIWSKLP
;
A
#
# COMPACT_ATOMS: atom_id res chain seq x y z
N MET A 1 16.74 -7.97 5.13
CA MET A 1 16.41 -8.43 3.75
C MET A 1 15.31 -9.47 3.77
N PRO A 2 14.18 -9.22 3.10
CA PRO A 2 13.15 -10.24 3.00
C PRO A 2 13.71 -11.46 2.24
N GLN A 3 13.58 -12.60 2.86
CA GLN A 3 14.10 -13.84 2.29
C GLN A 3 13.08 -14.54 1.39
N ARG A 4 11.82 -14.21 1.57
CA ARG A 4 10.74 -14.85 0.84
C ARG A 4 10.15 -13.92 -0.22
N PRO A 5 9.47 -14.48 -1.22
CA PRO A 5 8.83 -13.63 -2.22
C PRO A 5 7.66 -12.84 -1.62
N LEU A 6 7.37 -11.72 -2.26
CA LEU A 6 6.21 -10.91 -1.89
C LEU A 6 4.94 -11.64 -2.29
N GLU A 7 4.05 -11.88 -1.34
CA GLU A 7 2.84 -12.65 -1.59
C GLU A 7 1.54 -11.94 -1.26
N ARG A 8 1.47 -11.27 -0.12
CA ARG A 8 0.21 -10.77 0.42
C ARG A 8 0.22 -9.26 0.44
N ILE A 9 -0.72 -8.67 -0.28
CA ILE A 9 -0.83 -7.20 -0.42
C ILE A 9 -2.19 -6.76 0.12
N CYS A 10 -2.19 -5.75 0.98
CA CYS A 10 -3.42 -5.07 1.37
C CYS A 10 -3.46 -3.73 0.65
N TYR A 11 -4.56 -3.43 -0.01
CA TYR A 11 -4.73 -2.19 -0.74
C TYR A 11 -5.92 -1.42 -0.19
N VAL A 12 -5.68 -0.23 0.35
CA VAL A 12 -6.75 0.61 0.88
C VAL A 12 -7.09 1.66 -0.16
N GLU A 13 -8.29 1.59 -0.70
CA GLU A 13 -8.76 2.39 -1.82
C GLU A 13 -10.27 2.38 -1.87
N ASP A 14 -10.89 3.55 -1.94
CA ASP A 14 -12.35 3.65 -1.98
C ASP A 14 -12.94 3.57 -3.39
N ASP A 15 -12.14 3.83 -4.43
CA ASP A 15 -12.62 3.82 -5.80
C ASP A 15 -12.67 2.40 -6.38
N GLU A 16 -13.87 1.96 -6.76
CA GLU A 16 -14.06 0.59 -7.25
C GLU A 16 -13.30 0.29 -8.53
N HIS A 17 -13.17 1.29 -9.41
CA HIS A 17 -12.44 1.08 -10.65
C HIS A 17 -10.95 0.84 -10.39
N ALA A 18 -10.36 1.65 -9.51
CA ALA A 18 -8.97 1.46 -9.12
C ALA A 18 -8.76 0.12 -8.42
N GLN A 19 -9.72 -0.28 -7.58
CA GLN A 19 -9.66 -1.57 -6.91
C GLN A 19 -9.60 -2.72 -7.92
N LEU A 20 -10.45 -2.66 -8.94
CA LEU A 20 -10.50 -3.71 -9.94
C LEU A 20 -9.21 -3.81 -10.74
N ILE A 21 -8.66 -2.66 -11.15
CA ILE A 21 -7.41 -2.63 -11.90
C ILE A 21 -6.28 -3.24 -11.09
N VAL A 22 -6.16 -2.86 -9.83
CA VAL A 22 -5.10 -3.38 -8.96
C VAL A 22 -5.29 -4.87 -8.72
N ARG A 23 -6.52 -5.30 -8.46
CA ARG A 23 -6.78 -6.73 -8.23
C ARG A 23 -6.37 -7.56 -9.45
N MET A 24 -6.78 -7.12 -10.65
CA MET A 24 -6.41 -7.83 -11.86
C MET A 24 -4.89 -7.88 -12.05
N SER A 25 -4.24 -6.73 -11.82
CA SER A 25 -2.79 -6.64 -11.98
C SER A 25 -2.06 -7.57 -11.01
N LEU A 26 -2.37 -7.49 -9.74
CA LEU A 26 -1.61 -8.21 -8.73
C LEU A 26 -1.99 -9.70 -8.66
N GLU A 27 -3.26 -10.02 -8.83
CA GLU A 27 -3.69 -11.42 -8.76
C GLU A 27 -3.38 -12.19 -10.03
N LYS A 28 -3.69 -11.61 -11.18
CA LYS A 28 -3.55 -12.33 -12.45
C LYS A 28 -2.15 -12.26 -13.02
N LEU A 29 -1.56 -11.08 -13.07
CA LEU A 29 -0.22 -10.93 -13.60
C LEU A 29 0.83 -11.20 -12.54
N GLY A 30 0.60 -10.75 -11.32
CA GLY A 30 1.57 -10.87 -10.24
C GLY A 30 1.50 -12.14 -9.44
N LYS A 31 0.40 -12.88 -9.53
CA LYS A 31 0.16 -14.11 -8.77
C LYS A 31 0.24 -13.87 -7.25
N MET A 32 -0.24 -12.71 -6.82
CA MET A 32 -0.26 -12.32 -5.41
C MET A 32 -1.65 -12.48 -4.81
N ILE A 33 -1.73 -12.50 -3.50
CA ILE A 33 -2.98 -12.55 -2.76
C ILE A 33 -3.29 -11.12 -2.33
N VAL A 34 -4.46 -10.61 -2.69
CA VAL A 34 -4.82 -9.21 -2.46
C VAL A 34 -6.07 -9.10 -1.60
N GLU A 35 -5.97 -8.30 -0.54
CA GLU A 35 -7.12 -7.89 0.26
C GLU A 35 -7.36 -6.42 -0.02
N ILE A 36 -8.57 -6.08 -0.47
CA ILE A 36 -8.93 -4.69 -0.74
C ILE A 36 -9.84 -4.17 0.37
N VAL A 37 -9.49 -3.00 0.89
CA VAL A 37 -10.26 -2.34 1.94
C VAL A 37 -10.80 -1.04 1.37
N SER A 38 -12.14 -0.95 1.26
CA SER A 38 -12.79 0.22 0.69
C SER A 38 -12.93 1.36 1.69
N ASP A 39 -13.08 1.03 2.96
CA ASP A 39 -13.30 2.00 4.02
C ASP A 39 -12.04 2.10 4.88
N PRO A 40 -11.33 3.24 4.86
CA PRO A 40 -10.10 3.38 5.64
C PRO A 40 -10.32 3.20 7.14
N ASN A 41 -11.54 3.41 7.63
CA ASN A 41 -11.84 3.20 9.05
C ASN A 41 -11.82 1.73 9.46
N ARG A 42 -11.87 0.84 8.50
CA ARG A 42 -11.80 -0.60 8.74
C ARG A 42 -10.42 -1.19 8.43
N ALA A 43 -9.50 -0.35 8.00
CA ALA A 43 -8.21 -0.83 7.50
C ALA A 43 -7.35 -1.48 8.58
N ILE A 44 -7.30 -0.91 9.77
CA ILE A 44 -6.48 -1.46 10.85
C ILE A 44 -6.92 -2.90 11.19
N GLU A 45 -8.24 -3.08 11.34
CA GLU A 45 -8.79 -4.40 11.63
C GLU A 45 -8.51 -5.39 10.50
N ALA A 46 -8.74 -4.95 9.25
CA ALA A 46 -8.52 -5.80 8.09
C ALA A 46 -7.07 -6.22 7.94
N MET A 47 -6.13 -5.29 8.13
CA MET A 47 -4.72 -5.58 8.05
C MET A 47 -4.27 -6.55 9.12
N THR A 48 -4.77 -6.35 10.34
CA THR A 48 -4.42 -7.23 11.46
C THR A 48 -4.87 -8.66 11.18
N ARG A 49 -6.06 -8.81 10.61
CA ARG A 49 -6.62 -10.13 10.29
C ARG A 49 -5.94 -10.76 9.08
N PHE A 50 -5.72 -9.96 8.03
CA PHE A 50 -5.14 -10.44 6.78
C PHE A 50 -3.64 -10.74 6.90
N ASN A 51 -2.94 -9.99 7.73
CA ASN A 51 -1.49 -10.11 7.91
C ASN A 51 -0.73 -9.94 6.60
N PRO A 52 -0.78 -8.74 6.00
CA PRO A 52 -0.11 -8.52 4.70
C PRO A 52 1.40 -8.46 4.83
N ASP A 53 2.08 -8.67 3.71
CA ASP A 53 3.51 -8.44 3.59
C ASP A 53 3.80 -6.98 3.32
N LEU A 54 2.92 -6.32 2.58
CA LEU A 54 3.08 -4.94 2.14
C LEU A 54 1.71 -4.31 2.00
N VAL A 55 1.62 -3.02 2.31
CA VAL A 55 0.38 -2.28 2.24
C VAL A 55 0.50 -1.15 1.23
N MET A 56 -0.49 -1.04 0.33
CA MET A 56 -0.64 0.09 -0.57
C MET A 56 -1.75 0.98 -0.03
N LEU A 57 -1.46 2.27 0.14
CA LEU A 57 -2.43 3.24 0.62
C LEU A 57 -2.67 4.31 -0.43
N ASP A 58 -3.92 4.50 -0.82
CA ASP A 58 -4.28 5.63 -1.64
C ASP A 58 -4.11 6.90 -0.81
N TRP A 59 -3.58 7.97 -1.42
CA TRP A 59 -3.34 9.23 -0.72
C TRP A 59 -4.64 9.94 -0.37
N MET A 60 -5.58 9.99 -1.33
CA MET A 60 -6.82 10.77 -1.17
C MET A 60 -8.01 9.85 -1.01
N MET A 61 -8.58 9.82 0.20
CA MET A 61 -9.78 9.04 0.49
C MET A 61 -10.73 9.89 1.33
N PRO A 62 -12.05 9.79 1.11
CA PRO A 62 -13.00 10.55 1.94
C PRO A 62 -12.99 10.06 3.40
N GLY A 63 -13.08 11.00 4.31
CA GLY A 63 -13.15 10.71 5.73
C GLY A 63 -11.80 10.52 6.41
N MET A 64 -10.89 9.82 5.77
CA MET A 64 -9.55 9.60 6.32
C MET A 64 -8.60 9.40 5.17
N ASP A 65 -7.64 10.32 4.98
CA ASP A 65 -6.67 10.18 3.89
C ASP A 65 -5.57 9.18 4.23
N GLY A 66 -4.73 8.87 3.22
CA GLY A 66 -3.65 7.92 3.40
C GLY A 66 -2.67 8.30 4.49
N PRO A 67 -2.21 9.57 4.54
CA PRO A 67 -1.31 9.97 5.63
C PRO A 67 -1.88 9.77 7.03
N ALA A 68 -3.18 10.05 7.22
CA ALA A 68 -3.82 9.86 8.52
C ALA A 68 -3.84 8.38 8.90
N LEU A 69 -4.17 7.52 7.94
CA LEU A 69 -4.18 6.08 8.18
C LEU A 69 -2.77 5.57 8.47
N PHE A 70 -1.78 6.07 7.72
CA PHE A 70 -0.39 5.71 7.95
C PHE A 70 0.04 6.01 9.39
N ARG A 71 -0.32 7.20 9.89
CA ARG A 71 0.02 7.56 11.26
C ARG A 71 -0.64 6.66 12.29
N LYS A 72 -1.89 6.26 12.03
CA LYS A 72 -2.58 5.29 12.89
C LYS A 72 -1.90 3.94 12.88
N MET A 73 -1.46 3.48 11.72
CA MET A 73 -0.74 2.21 11.62
C MET A 73 0.55 2.22 12.42
N LYS A 74 1.24 3.36 12.45
CA LYS A 74 2.48 3.48 13.22
C LYS A 74 2.26 3.37 14.72
N GLN A 75 1.04 3.60 15.19
CA GLN A 75 0.70 3.47 16.60
C GLN A 75 0.32 2.03 16.98
N GLU A 76 0.12 1.16 15.98
CA GLU A 76 -0.25 -0.23 16.22
C GLU A 76 0.98 -1.11 16.14
N PRO A 77 1.40 -1.73 17.25
CA PRO A 77 2.64 -2.52 17.26
C PRO A 77 2.69 -3.60 16.18
N GLN A 78 1.54 -4.19 15.86
CA GLN A 78 1.47 -5.25 14.86
C GLN A 78 1.65 -4.74 13.44
N LEU A 79 1.41 -3.45 13.20
CA LEU A 79 1.43 -2.87 11.87
C LEU A 79 2.57 -1.88 11.65
N ALA A 80 3.20 -1.44 12.73
CA ALA A 80 4.18 -0.36 12.65
C ALA A 80 5.38 -0.66 11.75
N ALA A 81 5.74 -1.94 11.61
CA ALA A 81 6.89 -2.33 10.80
C ALA A 81 6.54 -2.72 9.38
N LEU A 82 5.25 -2.73 9.01
CA LEU A 82 4.85 -3.10 7.66
C LEU A 82 5.36 -2.10 6.63
N PRO A 83 5.86 -2.58 5.48
CA PRO A 83 6.18 -1.70 4.36
C PRO A 83 4.92 -1.03 3.83
N ILE A 84 4.98 0.30 3.67
CA ILE A 84 3.85 1.10 3.20
C ILE A 84 4.25 1.79 1.91
N VAL A 85 3.45 1.58 0.86
CA VAL A 85 3.63 2.24 -0.42
C VAL A 85 2.43 3.13 -0.66
N PHE A 86 2.67 4.44 -0.81
CA PHE A 86 1.59 5.37 -1.12
C PHE A 86 1.33 5.41 -2.61
N ILE A 87 0.06 5.46 -2.97
CA ILE A 87 -0.38 5.62 -4.36
C ILE A 87 -0.94 7.04 -4.46
N THR A 88 -0.36 7.87 -5.31
CA THR A 88 -0.74 9.27 -5.38
C THR A 88 -0.82 9.74 -6.82
N ALA A 89 -1.80 10.62 -7.09
CA ALA A 89 -1.97 11.22 -8.42
C ALA A 89 -0.94 12.31 -8.70
N LYS A 90 -0.32 12.86 -7.65
CA LYS A 90 0.63 13.95 -7.78
C LYS A 90 1.79 13.75 -6.83
N THR A 91 2.94 14.31 -7.22
CA THR A 91 4.06 14.43 -6.32
C THR A 91 3.74 15.56 -5.33
N MET A 92 3.87 15.25 -4.04
CA MET A 92 3.66 16.25 -2.98
C MET A 92 4.93 16.28 -2.15
N PRO A 93 5.96 17.02 -2.60
CA PRO A 93 7.32 16.87 -2.08
C PRO A 93 7.45 17.00 -0.57
N HIS A 94 6.82 18.02 0.02
CA HIS A 94 6.98 18.26 1.44
C HIS A 94 6.33 17.19 2.30
N GLU A 95 5.07 16.84 1.98
CA GLU A 95 4.38 15.81 2.74
C GLU A 95 5.02 14.45 2.53
N LEU A 96 5.46 14.18 1.31
CA LEU A 96 6.10 12.92 0.99
C LEU A 96 7.39 12.74 1.77
N GLU A 97 8.24 13.77 1.80
CA GLU A 97 9.48 13.72 2.56
C GLU A 97 9.22 13.47 4.04
N GLU A 98 8.20 14.13 4.59
CA GLU A 98 7.81 13.96 5.97
C GLU A 98 7.40 12.52 6.27
N LEU A 99 6.59 11.93 5.39
CA LEU A 99 6.12 10.56 5.59
C LEU A 99 7.25 9.54 5.40
N ILE A 100 8.14 9.78 4.45
CA ILE A 100 9.32 8.92 4.28
C ILE A 100 10.17 8.96 5.56
N ALA A 101 10.35 10.15 6.12
CA ALA A 101 11.09 10.30 7.38
C ALA A 101 10.41 9.57 8.53
N LEU A 102 9.07 9.43 8.49
CA LEU A 102 8.32 8.70 9.51
C LEU A 102 8.27 7.20 9.24
N GLY A 103 8.81 6.74 8.12
CA GLY A 103 8.92 5.32 7.84
C GLY A 103 8.15 4.80 6.64
N ALA A 104 7.54 5.68 5.83
CA ALA A 104 6.91 5.23 4.58
C ALA A 104 7.99 4.69 3.66
N THR A 105 7.68 3.59 2.99
CA THR A 105 8.68 2.86 2.20
C THR A 105 8.92 3.47 0.83
N ALA A 106 7.84 3.80 0.12
CA ALA A 106 7.95 4.29 -1.26
C ALA A 106 6.62 4.89 -1.71
N THR A 107 6.62 5.44 -2.93
CA THR A 107 5.40 5.94 -3.57
C THR A 107 5.33 5.42 -4.99
N ILE A 108 4.10 5.30 -5.50
CA ILE A 108 3.84 4.99 -6.89
C ILE A 108 2.85 6.03 -7.40
N SER A 109 3.16 6.66 -8.52
CA SER A 109 2.31 7.71 -9.08
C SER A 109 1.19 7.14 -9.93
N LYS A 110 0.02 7.77 -9.86
CA LYS A 110 -1.09 7.49 -10.77
C LYS A 110 -0.96 8.38 -12.01
N PRO A 111 -1.31 7.89 -13.17
CA PRO A 111 -1.70 6.51 -13.46
C PRO A 111 -0.47 5.62 -13.51
N PHE A 112 -0.60 4.43 -12.96
CA PHE A 112 0.45 3.42 -13.09
C PHE A 112 0.04 2.38 -14.12
N SER A 113 1.02 1.65 -14.64
CA SER A 113 0.75 0.61 -15.59
C SER A 113 0.38 -0.69 -14.83
N PRO A 114 -0.82 -1.23 -15.06
CA PRO A 114 -1.18 -2.50 -14.41
C PRO A 114 -0.22 -3.62 -14.76
N LYS A 115 0.37 -3.56 -15.96
CA LYS A 115 1.34 -4.54 -16.39
C LYS A 115 2.62 -4.50 -15.57
N ASP A 116 3.02 -3.29 -15.16
CA ASP A 116 4.29 -3.09 -14.45
C ASP A 116 4.16 -3.09 -12.93
N LEU A 117 2.97 -2.92 -12.41
CA LEU A 117 2.76 -2.78 -10.97
C LEU A 117 3.34 -3.94 -10.14
N PRO A 118 3.13 -5.21 -10.52
CA PRO A 118 3.71 -6.30 -9.72
C PRO A 118 5.23 -6.22 -9.64
N ASP A 119 5.88 -5.87 -10.74
CA ASP A 119 7.35 -5.76 -10.76
C ASP A 119 7.83 -4.57 -9.93
N GLN A 120 7.09 -3.47 -9.97
CA GLN A 120 7.41 -2.30 -9.14
C GLN A 120 7.36 -2.67 -7.66
N LEU A 121 6.32 -3.39 -7.24
CA LEU A 121 6.20 -3.80 -5.84
C LEU A 121 7.28 -4.79 -5.45
N ARG A 122 7.60 -5.72 -6.33
CA ARG A 122 8.69 -6.68 -6.07
C ARG A 122 10.04 -5.99 -5.94
N ALA A 123 10.27 -4.96 -6.77
CA ALA A 123 11.51 -4.19 -6.68
C ALA A 123 11.61 -3.46 -5.33
N ILE A 124 10.51 -2.88 -4.88
CA ILE A 124 10.48 -2.23 -3.57
C ILE A 124 10.75 -3.25 -2.47
N TRP A 125 10.06 -4.39 -2.54
CA TRP A 125 10.21 -5.46 -1.56
C TRP A 125 11.64 -5.97 -1.47
N SER A 126 12.30 -6.14 -2.60
CA SER A 126 13.65 -6.70 -2.65
C SER A 126 14.71 -5.77 -2.04
N LYS A 127 14.40 -4.48 -1.92
CA LYS A 127 15.33 -3.50 -1.36
C LYS A 127 15.17 -3.34 0.15
N LEU A 128 14.20 -3.99 0.75
CA LEU A 128 13.98 -3.90 2.18
C LEU A 128 15.02 -4.69 2.96
N PRO A 129 15.44 -4.16 4.13
CA PRO A 129 16.43 -4.86 4.94
C PRO A 129 15.95 -6.19 5.51
#